data_b9c2f1c941128503ed7860dce7a3c25a
#
_entry.id   b9c2f1c941128503ed7860dce7a3c25a
#
_cell.length_a   1.000
_cell.length_b   1.000
_cell.length_c   1.000
_cell.angle_alpha   90.00
_cell.angle_beta   90.00
_cell.angle_gamma   90.00
#
_symmetry.space_group_name_H-M   'P 1'
#
loop_
_entity.id
_entity.type
_entity.pdbx_description
1 polymer ?
#
loop_
_entity_poly.entity_id
_entity_poly.type
_entity_poly.pdbx_seq_one_letter_code
_entity_poly.pdbx_strand_id
1 'polypeptide(L)'
;MASILITGCRGGIGLDVACRLVKRGHRVYATVHREASINDVRTVLTSFGDNFVVDKLDVTDATDVNKVDDWDIDVLINNAAIGDSGPLAEIDPRRVRAVFETNVFSTLLVTQKVVQKLIANGEGRIIFMGSMAGVVPTPFYAPYAMTKFALESVAFSLRTELKPFGISVIIVNPGTYNTGFNEWFMQRKYEWMNAQSLYKDHMAYVRQEEERIIKRELQSTASIAKQVVKAVEAQRPKRRYVAPKWEWITLPLFRRFG
;
A
#
# COMPACT_ATOMS: atom_id res chain seq x y z
N MET A 1 18.69 15.21 1.71
CA MET A 1 17.61 15.09 2.73
C MET A 1 16.32 15.41 2.01
N ALA A 2 15.23 14.68 2.28
CA ALA A 2 13.94 14.91 1.63
C ALA A 2 12.83 14.90 2.67
N SER A 3 11.73 15.61 2.39
CA SER A 3 10.49 15.61 3.16
C SER A 3 9.53 14.58 2.55
N ILE A 4 9.09 13.61 3.33
CA ILE A 4 8.43 12.41 2.84
C ILE A 4 7.09 12.22 3.54
N LEU A 5 6.00 12.23 2.78
CA LEU A 5 4.68 11.84 3.27
C LEU A 5 4.46 10.34 3.08
N ILE A 6 4.10 9.64 4.15
CA ILE A 6 3.73 8.22 4.12
C ILE A 6 2.31 8.07 4.66
N THR A 7 1.40 7.55 3.85
CA THR A 7 0.04 7.25 4.31
C THR A 7 -0.03 5.87 4.95
N GLY A 8 -0.75 5.73 6.08
CA GLY A 8 -1.00 4.43 6.71
C GLY A 8 0.18 3.84 7.47
N CYS A 9 0.79 4.59 8.38
CA CYS A 9 1.96 4.19 9.18
C CYS A 9 1.63 3.51 10.52
N ARG A 10 0.39 3.08 10.77
CA ARG A 10 0.03 2.45 12.06
C ARG A 10 0.87 1.21 12.38
N GLY A 11 1.35 0.50 11.36
CA GLY A 11 2.13 -0.71 11.53
C GLY A 11 2.63 -1.28 10.19
N GLY A 12 3.15 -2.49 10.23
CA GLY A 12 3.58 -3.24 9.06
C GLY A 12 4.63 -2.52 8.23
N ILE A 13 4.48 -2.56 6.90
CA ILE A 13 5.46 -2.01 5.97
C ILE A 13 5.58 -0.49 6.11
N GLY A 14 4.47 0.23 6.28
CA GLY A 14 4.47 1.69 6.39
C GLY A 14 5.29 2.19 7.58
N LEU A 15 5.11 1.58 8.74
CA LEU A 15 5.87 1.93 9.95
C LEU A 15 7.36 1.55 9.81
N ASP A 16 7.70 0.35 9.31
CA ASP A 16 9.10 -0.04 9.10
C ASP A 16 9.81 0.92 8.13
N VAL A 17 9.13 1.33 7.06
CA VAL A 17 9.66 2.33 6.11
C VAL A 17 9.88 3.68 6.81
N ALA A 18 8.90 4.17 7.59
CA ALA A 18 9.02 5.42 8.32
C ALA A 18 10.23 5.39 9.28
N CYS A 19 10.38 4.34 10.09
CA CYS A 19 11.53 4.16 11.00
C CYS A 19 12.87 4.24 10.26
N ARG A 20 12.98 3.56 9.11
CA ARG A 20 14.23 3.55 8.32
C ARG A 20 14.55 4.91 7.72
N LEU A 21 13.54 5.65 7.26
CA LEU A 21 13.73 6.96 6.65
C LEU A 21 14.08 8.02 7.71
N VAL A 22 13.42 7.99 8.88
CA VAL A 22 13.81 8.84 10.02
C VAL A 22 15.26 8.57 10.43
N LYS A 23 15.64 7.31 10.62
CA LYS A 23 17.02 6.90 10.95
C LYS A 23 18.06 7.41 9.94
N ARG A 24 17.66 7.63 8.69
CA ARG A 24 18.51 8.12 7.60
C ARG A 24 18.52 9.65 7.49
N GLY A 25 17.86 10.34 8.41
CA GLY A 25 17.83 11.80 8.49
C GLY A 25 16.79 12.48 7.59
N HIS A 26 15.91 11.74 6.93
CA HIS A 26 14.78 12.33 6.19
C HIS A 26 13.75 12.92 7.15
N ARG A 27 13.05 13.98 6.73
CA ARG A 27 11.86 14.46 7.41
C ARG A 27 10.67 13.59 7.00
N VAL A 28 10.00 12.97 7.98
CA VAL A 28 8.93 12.01 7.68
C VAL A 28 7.61 12.48 8.30
N TYR A 29 6.60 12.71 7.45
CA TYR A 29 5.21 12.83 7.85
C TYR A 29 4.59 11.43 7.84
N ALA A 30 4.59 10.78 8.99
CA ALA A 30 4.03 9.44 9.19
C ALA A 30 2.56 9.56 9.59
N THR A 31 1.63 9.16 8.70
CA THR A 31 0.22 9.38 8.98
C THR A 31 -0.54 8.11 9.31
N VAL A 32 -1.57 8.28 10.13
CA VAL A 32 -2.47 7.21 10.59
C VAL A 32 -3.93 7.60 10.36
N HIS A 33 -4.81 6.62 10.14
CA HIS A 33 -6.23 6.91 9.89
C HIS A 33 -7.04 7.17 11.18
N ARG A 34 -6.49 6.84 12.37
CA ARG A 34 -7.15 7.05 13.68
C ARG A 34 -6.25 7.82 14.62
N GLU A 35 -6.79 8.82 15.25
CA GLU A 35 -6.09 9.66 16.21
C GLU A 35 -5.47 8.86 17.37
N ALA A 36 -6.20 7.85 17.86
CA ALA A 36 -5.72 6.94 18.91
C ALA A 36 -4.40 6.22 18.59
N SER A 37 -4.01 6.12 17.31
CA SER A 37 -2.77 5.46 16.91
C SER A 37 -1.56 6.42 16.83
N ILE A 38 -1.75 7.72 17.02
CA ILE A 38 -0.68 8.73 16.89
C ILE A 38 0.43 8.47 17.92
N ASN A 39 0.07 8.28 19.18
CA ASN A 39 1.04 8.14 20.26
C ASN A 39 1.85 6.85 20.14
N ASP A 40 1.24 5.76 19.72
CA ASP A 40 1.92 4.49 19.50
C ASP A 40 3.00 4.62 18.41
N VAL A 41 2.65 5.23 17.28
CA VAL A 41 3.59 5.46 16.17
C VAL A 41 4.69 6.45 16.57
N ARG A 42 4.35 7.52 17.28
CA ARG A 42 5.31 8.50 17.77
C ARG A 42 6.34 7.84 18.71
N THR A 43 5.89 7.04 19.66
CA THR A 43 6.77 6.30 20.57
C THR A 43 7.76 5.41 19.82
N VAL A 44 7.31 4.70 18.81
CA VAL A 44 8.21 3.86 18.00
C VAL A 44 9.21 4.72 17.23
N LEU A 45 8.78 5.79 16.55
CA LEU A 45 9.65 6.61 15.71
C LEU A 45 10.72 7.35 16.50
N THR A 46 10.44 7.78 17.72
CA THR A 46 11.40 8.45 18.63
C THR A 46 12.67 7.62 18.85
N SER A 47 12.58 6.28 18.78
CA SER A 47 13.75 5.40 18.89
C SER A 47 14.68 5.45 17.65
N PHE A 48 14.26 6.09 16.57
CA PHE A 48 15.00 6.17 15.29
C PHE A 48 15.50 7.58 14.96
N GLY A 49 15.05 8.61 15.68
CA GLY A 49 15.42 10.03 15.50
C GLY A 49 14.25 10.94 15.83
N ASP A 50 14.41 12.23 15.60
CA ASP A 50 13.47 13.30 15.94
C ASP A 50 12.86 14.04 14.72
N ASN A 51 13.37 13.78 13.53
CA ASN A 51 12.92 14.47 12.31
C ASN A 51 11.66 13.85 11.69
N PHE A 52 10.58 13.83 12.47
CA PHE A 52 9.29 13.31 12.01
C PHE A 52 8.10 14.09 12.59
N VAL A 53 6.97 13.95 11.92
CA VAL A 53 5.65 14.37 12.38
C VAL A 53 4.73 13.15 12.31
N VAL A 54 3.95 12.91 13.37
CA VAL A 54 2.87 11.91 13.32
C VAL A 54 1.54 12.64 13.43
N ASP A 55 0.70 12.47 12.42
CA ASP A 55 -0.61 13.10 12.35
C ASP A 55 -1.70 12.13 11.85
N LYS A 56 -2.96 12.46 12.13
CA LYS A 56 -4.10 11.79 11.55
C LYS A 56 -4.26 12.24 10.09
N LEU A 57 -4.31 11.26 9.19
CA LEU A 57 -4.74 11.43 7.81
C LEU A 57 -5.54 10.18 7.41
N ASP A 58 -6.85 10.27 7.49
CA ASP A 58 -7.73 9.33 6.83
C ASP A 58 -7.85 9.76 5.36
N VAL A 59 -7.35 8.93 4.46
CA VAL A 59 -7.33 9.25 3.02
C VAL A 59 -8.73 9.39 2.42
N THR A 60 -9.76 8.90 3.11
CA THR A 60 -11.17 8.99 2.71
C THR A 60 -11.87 10.24 3.25
N ASP A 61 -11.23 10.99 4.14
CA ASP A 61 -11.76 12.22 4.74
C ASP A 61 -11.13 13.46 4.07
N ALA A 62 -11.95 14.23 3.39
CA ALA A 62 -11.50 15.43 2.68
C ALA A 62 -10.85 16.46 3.62
N THR A 63 -11.31 16.57 4.87
CA THR A 63 -10.72 17.49 5.87
C THR A 63 -9.31 17.07 6.22
N ASP A 64 -9.09 15.78 6.43
CA ASP A 64 -7.75 15.24 6.71
C ASP A 64 -6.82 15.40 5.50
N VAL A 65 -7.33 15.13 4.29
CA VAL A 65 -6.55 15.28 3.04
C VAL A 65 -6.14 16.74 2.81
N ASN A 66 -6.93 17.72 3.23
CA ASN A 66 -6.57 19.13 3.11
C ASN A 66 -5.35 19.54 3.95
N LYS A 67 -5.03 18.82 5.04
CA LYS A 67 -3.81 19.08 5.83
C LYS A 67 -2.52 18.92 5.02
N VAL A 68 -2.56 18.16 3.92
CA VAL A 68 -1.43 18.00 3.00
C VAL A 68 -0.96 19.34 2.43
N ASP A 69 -1.84 20.34 2.36
CA ASP A 69 -1.50 21.68 1.87
C ASP A 69 -0.47 22.39 2.79
N ASP A 70 -0.43 22.07 4.07
CA ASP A 70 0.45 22.69 5.07
C ASP A 70 1.83 22.02 5.17
N TRP A 71 2.05 20.91 4.46
CA TRP A 71 3.29 20.14 4.56
C TRP A 71 4.20 20.34 3.35
N ASP A 72 5.49 20.54 3.58
CA ASP A 72 6.50 20.47 2.52
C ASP A 72 6.73 19.00 2.17
N ILE A 73 6.56 18.64 0.90
CA ILE A 73 6.63 17.24 0.47
C ILE A 73 7.46 17.15 -0.82
N ASP A 74 8.54 16.38 -0.77
CA ASP A 74 9.36 16.01 -1.92
C ASP A 74 9.01 14.61 -2.44
N VAL A 75 8.53 13.73 -1.53
CA VAL A 75 8.21 12.35 -1.85
C VAL A 75 6.88 11.95 -1.20
N LEU A 76 5.96 11.40 -2.00
CA LEU A 76 4.74 10.76 -1.53
C LEU A 76 4.89 9.24 -1.58
N ILE A 77 4.61 8.56 -0.48
CA ILE A 77 4.45 7.11 -0.40
C ILE A 77 2.99 6.78 -0.10
N ASN A 78 2.24 6.42 -1.13
CA ASN A 78 0.87 5.93 -1.04
C ASN A 78 0.88 4.49 -0.51
N ASN A 79 0.79 4.33 0.81
CA ASN A 79 0.83 3.03 1.46
C ASN A 79 -0.49 2.65 2.15
N ALA A 80 -1.33 3.61 2.54
CA ALA A 80 -2.63 3.34 3.14
C ALA A 80 -3.47 2.43 2.23
N ALA A 81 -4.02 1.37 2.79
CA ALA A 81 -4.91 0.45 2.09
C ALA A 81 -5.76 -0.34 3.07
N ILE A 82 -6.92 -0.76 2.59
CA ILE A 82 -7.75 -1.78 3.22
C ILE A 82 -7.87 -3.00 2.31
N GLY A 83 -8.26 -4.13 2.88
CA GLY A 83 -8.54 -5.35 2.13
C GLY A 83 -9.94 -5.87 2.44
N ASP A 84 -10.46 -6.62 1.51
CA ASP A 84 -11.63 -7.48 1.70
C ASP A 84 -11.45 -8.76 0.88
N SER A 85 -12.15 -9.81 1.25
CA SER A 85 -11.98 -11.14 0.68
C SER A 85 -13.32 -11.86 0.55
N GLY A 86 -13.32 -12.90 -0.27
CA GLY A 86 -14.44 -13.78 -0.50
C GLY A 86 -14.69 -14.02 -1.98
N PRO A 87 -15.58 -14.98 -2.30
CA PRO A 87 -15.92 -15.33 -3.68
C PRO A 87 -16.66 -14.18 -4.36
N LEU A 88 -16.16 -13.77 -5.54
CA LEU A 88 -16.78 -12.70 -6.34
C LEU A 88 -18.19 -13.03 -6.81
N ALA A 89 -18.53 -14.31 -6.86
CA ALA A 89 -19.84 -14.77 -7.30
C ALA A 89 -20.99 -14.34 -6.34
N GLU A 90 -20.66 -13.98 -5.09
CA GLU A 90 -21.68 -13.67 -4.07
C GLU A 90 -21.37 -12.48 -3.17
N ILE A 91 -20.13 -11.96 -3.20
CA ILE A 91 -19.79 -10.81 -2.37
C ILE A 91 -20.65 -9.59 -2.71
N ASP A 92 -21.13 -8.88 -1.67
CA ASP A 92 -21.84 -7.63 -1.88
C ASP A 92 -20.95 -6.60 -2.60
N PRO A 93 -21.38 -6.08 -3.76
CA PRO A 93 -20.62 -5.07 -4.50
C PRO A 93 -20.30 -3.81 -3.69
N ARG A 94 -21.06 -3.49 -2.63
CA ARG A 94 -20.76 -2.35 -1.72
C ARG A 94 -19.44 -2.56 -1.00
N ARG A 95 -19.10 -3.80 -0.65
CA ARG A 95 -17.80 -4.15 -0.02
C ARG A 95 -16.65 -3.91 -1.00
N VAL A 96 -16.83 -4.30 -2.25
CA VAL A 96 -15.84 -4.05 -3.32
C VAL A 96 -15.64 -2.55 -3.53
N ARG A 97 -16.75 -1.78 -3.61
CA ARG A 97 -16.68 -0.31 -3.74
C ARG A 97 -15.90 0.35 -2.60
N ALA A 98 -16.11 -0.08 -1.35
CA ALA A 98 -15.37 0.46 -0.20
C ALA A 98 -13.85 0.24 -0.32
N VAL A 99 -13.41 -0.92 -0.83
CA VAL A 99 -12.00 -1.18 -1.07
C VAL A 99 -11.45 -0.29 -2.19
N PHE A 100 -12.21 -0.09 -3.27
CA PHE A 100 -11.83 0.82 -4.36
C PHE A 100 -11.78 2.27 -3.88
N GLU A 101 -12.74 2.70 -3.07
CA GLU A 101 -12.77 4.05 -2.51
C GLU A 101 -11.46 4.37 -1.79
N THR A 102 -11.06 3.52 -0.84
CA THR A 102 -9.84 3.76 -0.08
C THR A 102 -8.58 3.58 -0.93
N ASN A 103 -8.48 2.44 -1.65
CA ASN A 103 -7.21 2.03 -2.24
C ASN A 103 -6.91 2.73 -3.56
N VAL A 104 -7.94 3.19 -4.29
CA VAL A 104 -7.79 3.76 -5.63
C VAL A 104 -8.20 5.23 -5.65
N PHE A 105 -9.44 5.54 -5.33
CA PHE A 105 -9.96 6.90 -5.49
C PHE A 105 -9.35 7.87 -4.48
N SER A 106 -9.34 7.52 -3.20
CA SER A 106 -8.72 8.34 -2.16
C SER A 106 -7.19 8.44 -2.33
N THR A 107 -6.55 7.34 -2.75
CA THR A 107 -5.13 7.35 -3.10
C THR A 107 -4.83 8.32 -4.25
N LEU A 108 -5.70 8.36 -5.28
CA LEU A 108 -5.56 9.30 -6.39
C LEU A 108 -5.79 10.73 -5.93
N LEU A 109 -6.78 10.99 -5.06
CA LEU A 109 -7.05 12.31 -4.51
C LEU A 109 -5.85 12.88 -3.74
N VAL A 110 -5.26 12.09 -2.81
CA VAL A 110 -4.03 12.49 -2.09
C VAL A 110 -2.88 12.73 -3.08
N THR A 111 -2.75 11.88 -4.10
CA THR A 111 -1.73 12.02 -5.12
C THR A 111 -1.89 13.34 -5.89
N GLN A 112 -3.11 13.70 -6.31
CA GLN A 112 -3.39 14.94 -7.04
C GLN A 112 -3.07 16.18 -6.20
N LYS A 113 -3.35 16.17 -4.90
CA LYS A 113 -2.95 17.24 -3.98
C LYS A 113 -1.43 17.42 -3.92
N VAL A 114 -0.70 16.33 -3.71
CA VAL A 114 0.77 16.38 -3.64
C VAL A 114 1.40 16.75 -4.98
N VAL A 115 0.85 16.27 -6.10
CA VAL A 115 1.36 16.57 -7.45
C VAL A 115 1.45 18.08 -7.70
N GLN A 116 0.50 18.88 -7.23
CA GLN A 116 0.55 20.33 -7.39
C GLN A 116 1.79 20.95 -6.77
N LYS A 117 2.18 20.46 -5.57
CA LYS A 117 3.40 20.90 -4.88
C LYS A 117 4.66 20.45 -5.62
N LEU A 118 4.69 19.19 -6.05
CA LEU A 118 5.84 18.64 -6.78
C LEU A 118 6.06 19.37 -8.14
N ILE A 119 4.98 19.74 -8.82
CA ILE A 119 5.06 20.55 -10.06
C ILE A 119 5.63 21.95 -9.75
N ALA A 120 5.18 22.60 -8.68
CA ALA A 120 5.71 23.90 -8.27
C ALA A 120 7.19 23.83 -7.91
N ASN A 121 7.65 22.71 -7.33
CA ASN A 121 9.06 22.46 -7.02
C ASN A 121 9.91 22.07 -8.25
N GLY A 122 9.28 21.69 -9.36
CA GLY A 122 9.97 21.23 -10.59
C GLY A 122 10.58 19.83 -10.50
N GLU A 123 10.43 19.14 -9.37
CA GLU A 123 10.90 17.77 -9.15
C GLU A 123 10.09 17.07 -8.05
N GLY A 124 10.19 15.75 -7.98
CA GLY A 124 9.58 14.99 -6.90
C GLY A 124 9.42 13.51 -7.20
N ARG A 125 8.85 12.78 -6.23
CA ARG A 125 8.59 11.34 -6.37
C ARG A 125 7.24 10.94 -5.82
N ILE A 126 6.60 10.04 -6.54
CA ILE A 126 5.36 9.38 -6.10
C ILE A 126 5.60 7.87 -6.11
N ILE A 127 5.43 7.25 -4.96
CA ILE A 127 5.61 5.81 -4.77
C ILE A 127 4.26 5.21 -4.42
N PHE A 128 3.77 4.31 -5.26
CA PHE A 128 2.59 3.52 -4.97
C PHE A 128 2.98 2.17 -4.37
N MET A 129 2.42 1.83 -3.23
CA MET A 129 2.50 0.48 -2.68
C MET A 129 1.49 -0.42 -3.41
N GLY A 130 1.96 -1.07 -4.47
CA GLY A 130 1.25 -2.11 -5.17
C GLY A 130 1.15 -3.40 -4.35
N SER A 131 1.17 -4.53 -5.04
CA SER A 131 1.23 -5.88 -4.47
C SER A 131 1.56 -6.87 -5.58
N MET A 132 2.05 -8.07 -5.23
CA MET A 132 2.06 -9.19 -6.16
C MET A 132 0.64 -9.57 -6.61
N ALA A 133 -0.37 -9.37 -5.73
CA ALA A 133 -1.78 -9.52 -6.08
C ALA A 133 -2.29 -8.50 -7.13
N GLY A 134 -1.53 -7.44 -7.43
CA GLY A 134 -1.80 -6.49 -8.52
C GLY A 134 -1.24 -6.93 -9.88
N VAL A 135 -0.52 -8.05 -9.95
CA VAL A 135 0.08 -8.59 -11.18
C VAL A 135 -0.28 -10.06 -11.43
N VAL A 136 -0.72 -10.78 -10.39
CA VAL A 136 -1.26 -12.14 -10.49
C VAL A 136 -2.61 -12.19 -9.78
N PRO A 137 -3.68 -12.63 -10.45
CA PRO A 137 -4.97 -12.83 -9.81
C PRO A 137 -4.86 -13.88 -8.69
N THR A 138 -5.54 -13.61 -7.58
CA THR A 138 -5.55 -14.54 -6.45
C THR A 138 -7.01 -14.86 -6.11
N PRO A 139 -7.44 -16.12 -6.20
CA PRO A 139 -8.80 -16.53 -5.85
C PRO A 139 -9.16 -16.10 -4.43
N PHE A 140 -10.43 -15.74 -4.21
CA PHE A 140 -10.98 -15.25 -2.94
C PHE A 140 -10.39 -13.92 -2.40
N TYR A 141 -9.42 -13.33 -3.12
CA TYR A 141 -8.78 -12.04 -2.79
C TYR A 141 -9.13 -10.95 -3.80
N ALA A 142 -10.03 -11.25 -4.72
CA ALA A 142 -10.30 -10.39 -5.86
C ALA A 142 -10.70 -8.96 -5.47
N PRO A 143 -11.50 -8.67 -4.42
CA PRO A 143 -11.80 -7.29 -4.03
C PRO A 143 -10.55 -6.43 -3.80
N TYR A 144 -9.55 -6.99 -3.14
CA TYR A 144 -8.25 -6.34 -2.92
C TYR A 144 -7.38 -6.35 -4.19
N ALA A 145 -7.26 -7.51 -4.83
CA ALA A 145 -6.42 -7.68 -6.03
C ALA A 145 -6.81 -6.70 -7.14
N MET A 146 -8.10 -6.55 -7.43
CA MET A 146 -8.62 -5.61 -8.43
C MET A 146 -8.12 -4.18 -8.18
N THR A 147 -8.09 -3.71 -6.92
CA THR A 147 -7.58 -2.38 -6.60
C THR A 147 -6.08 -2.25 -6.85
N LYS A 148 -5.33 -3.33 -6.61
CA LYS A 148 -3.88 -3.33 -6.86
C LYS A 148 -3.55 -3.41 -8.36
N PHE A 149 -4.37 -4.09 -9.17
CA PHE A 149 -4.31 -3.99 -10.64
C PHE A 149 -4.63 -2.57 -11.13
N ALA A 150 -5.64 -1.92 -10.55
CA ALA A 150 -5.97 -0.54 -10.88
C ALA A 150 -4.79 0.41 -10.57
N LEU A 151 -4.11 0.25 -9.43
CA LEU A 151 -2.93 1.05 -9.08
C LEU A 151 -1.73 0.83 -10.03
N GLU A 152 -1.59 -0.36 -10.62
CA GLU A 152 -0.60 -0.59 -11.68
C GLU A 152 -0.86 0.31 -12.89
N SER A 153 -2.14 0.40 -13.31
CA SER A 153 -2.56 1.28 -14.41
C SER A 153 -2.36 2.76 -14.05
N VAL A 154 -2.77 3.19 -12.86
CA VAL A 154 -2.57 4.55 -12.36
C VAL A 154 -1.09 4.94 -12.38
N ALA A 155 -0.22 4.09 -11.82
CA ALA A 155 1.21 4.36 -11.80
C ALA A 155 1.83 4.40 -13.21
N PHE A 156 1.33 3.58 -14.14
CA PHE A 156 1.77 3.58 -15.53
C PHE A 156 1.41 4.89 -16.24
N SER A 157 0.16 5.34 -16.11
CA SER A 157 -0.33 6.58 -16.74
C SER A 157 0.38 7.80 -16.18
N LEU A 158 0.37 7.99 -14.86
CA LEU A 158 1.00 9.12 -14.20
C LEU A 158 2.50 9.24 -14.49
N ARG A 159 3.19 8.12 -14.71
CA ARG A 159 4.62 8.12 -15.07
C ARG A 159 4.90 8.87 -16.36
N THR A 160 4.03 8.71 -17.35
CA THR A 160 4.15 9.39 -18.64
C THR A 160 3.66 10.84 -18.55
N GLU A 161 2.54 11.05 -17.88
CA GLU A 161 1.90 12.35 -17.72
C GLU A 161 2.76 13.34 -16.90
N LEU A 162 3.42 12.85 -15.85
CA LEU A 162 4.22 13.70 -14.94
C LEU A 162 5.70 13.81 -15.31
N LYS A 163 6.14 13.10 -16.35
CA LYS A 163 7.53 13.17 -16.83
C LYS A 163 7.95 14.59 -17.24
N PRO A 164 7.12 15.41 -17.93
CA PRO A 164 7.50 16.77 -18.29
C PRO A 164 7.78 17.69 -17.09
N PHE A 165 7.25 17.36 -15.90
CA PHE A 165 7.41 18.12 -14.66
C PHE A 165 8.56 17.62 -13.77
N GLY A 166 9.42 16.73 -14.29
CA GLY A 166 10.53 16.18 -13.49
C GLY A 166 10.13 15.18 -12.40
N ILE A 167 8.87 14.75 -12.35
CA ILE A 167 8.33 13.88 -11.28
C ILE A 167 8.51 12.41 -11.65
N SER A 168 9.13 11.66 -10.75
CA SER A 168 9.31 10.20 -10.89
C SER A 168 8.15 9.43 -10.26
N VAL A 169 7.47 8.58 -11.03
CA VAL A 169 6.41 7.71 -10.53
C VAL A 169 6.87 6.25 -10.49
N ILE A 170 6.80 5.65 -9.31
CA ILE A 170 7.37 4.35 -8.98
C ILE A 170 6.27 3.47 -8.39
N ILE A 171 6.27 2.19 -8.74
CA ILE A 171 5.46 1.20 -8.05
C ILE A 171 6.35 0.20 -7.31
N VAL A 172 5.96 -0.13 -6.08
CA VAL A 172 6.62 -1.14 -5.26
C VAL A 172 5.63 -2.28 -5.04
N ASN A 173 6.02 -3.51 -5.39
CA ASN A 173 5.17 -4.68 -5.25
C ASN A 173 5.71 -5.59 -4.13
N PRO A 174 5.13 -5.49 -2.92
CA PRO A 174 5.35 -6.47 -1.88
C PRO A 174 4.80 -7.84 -2.28
N GLY A 175 5.53 -8.89 -1.93
CA GLY A 175 4.98 -10.23 -1.79
C GLY A 175 4.16 -10.36 -0.51
N THR A 176 4.08 -11.58 0.01
CA THR A 176 3.28 -11.87 1.19
C THR A 176 4.12 -11.70 2.46
N TYR A 177 3.75 -10.75 3.31
CA TYR A 177 4.42 -10.43 4.57
C TYR A 177 3.46 -10.54 5.74
N ASN A 178 3.93 -11.13 6.83
CA ASN A 178 3.20 -11.20 8.11
C ASN A 178 3.22 -9.82 8.79
N THR A 179 2.19 -9.03 8.52
CA THR A 179 1.99 -7.70 9.08
C THR A 179 0.66 -7.59 9.84
N GLY A 180 -0.06 -8.69 9.97
CA GLY A 180 -1.45 -8.72 10.45
C GLY A 180 -2.47 -8.24 9.41
N PHE A 181 -2.03 -7.63 8.30
CA PHE A 181 -2.93 -7.10 7.27
C PHE A 181 -3.66 -8.22 6.52
N ASN A 182 -2.92 -9.27 6.09
CA ASN A 182 -3.53 -10.38 5.36
C ASN A 182 -4.52 -11.14 6.23
N GLU A 183 -4.13 -11.50 7.45
CA GLU A 183 -5.00 -12.16 8.41
C GLU A 183 -6.29 -11.36 8.63
N TRP A 184 -6.16 -10.05 8.88
CA TRP A 184 -7.31 -9.17 9.11
C TRP A 184 -8.30 -9.19 7.94
N PHE A 185 -7.86 -9.02 6.70
CA PHE A 185 -8.80 -8.95 5.59
C PHE A 185 -9.28 -10.33 5.13
N MET A 186 -8.50 -11.38 5.33
CA MET A 186 -8.93 -12.76 5.09
C MET A 186 -10.11 -13.16 5.97
N GLN A 187 -10.11 -12.73 7.22
CA GLN A 187 -11.20 -13.03 8.15
C GLN A 187 -12.51 -12.31 7.78
N ARG A 188 -12.45 -11.20 7.04
CA ARG A 188 -13.63 -10.40 6.69
C ARG A 188 -14.69 -11.17 5.89
N LYS A 189 -14.33 -12.16 5.09
CA LYS A 189 -15.32 -12.98 4.38
C LYS A 189 -16.20 -13.80 5.33
N TYR A 190 -15.66 -14.23 6.47
CA TYR A 190 -16.42 -14.99 7.46
C TYR A 190 -17.47 -14.16 8.21
N GLU A 191 -17.43 -12.82 8.09
CA GLU A 191 -18.48 -11.94 8.60
C GLU A 191 -19.81 -12.11 7.84
N TRP A 192 -19.74 -12.53 6.58
CA TRP A 192 -20.91 -12.59 5.69
C TRP A 192 -21.12 -13.94 5.00
N MET A 193 -20.09 -14.78 4.87
CA MET A 193 -20.25 -16.16 4.40
C MET A 193 -20.89 -17.01 5.49
N ASN A 194 -22.17 -17.28 5.35
CA ASN A 194 -22.99 -18.00 6.31
C ASN A 194 -23.67 -19.23 5.67
N ALA A 195 -24.70 -19.76 6.31
CA ALA A 195 -25.44 -20.94 5.82
C ALA A 195 -26.15 -20.73 4.47
N GLN A 196 -26.31 -19.49 4.02
CA GLN A 196 -26.88 -19.14 2.71
C GLN A 196 -25.83 -18.96 1.63
N SER A 197 -24.51 -18.96 1.99
CA SER A 197 -23.42 -18.83 1.02
C SER A 197 -23.46 -19.98 -0.01
N LEU A 198 -23.14 -19.65 -1.26
CA LEU A 198 -22.94 -20.64 -2.33
C LEU A 198 -21.80 -21.62 -2.01
N TYR A 199 -20.87 -21.20 -1.14
CA TYR A 199 -19.70 -21.98 -0.73
C TYR A 199 -19.85 -22.67 0.62
N LYS A 200 -21.06 -22.71 1.22
CA LYS A 200 -21.28 -23.32 2.55
C LYS A 200 -20.73 -24.75 2.67
N ASP A 201 -20.89 -25.56 1.63
CA ASP A 201 -20.43 -26.94 1.59
C ASP A 201 -18.97 -27.07 1.08
N HIS A 202 -18.35 -25.94 0.69
CA HIS A 202 -16.99 -25.86 0.15
C HIS A 202 -16.01 -25.05 1.03
N MET A 203 -16.37 -24.82 2.29
CA MET A 203 -15.56 -24.00 3.20
C MET A 203 -14.16 -24.57 3.44
N ALA A 204 -14.01 -25.89 3.38
CA ALA A 204 -12.70 -26.54 3.49
C ALA A 204 -11.78 -26.13 2.32
N TYR A 205 -12.30 -26.06 1.10
CA TYR A 205 -11.57 -25.59 -0.08
C TYR A 205 -11.16 -24.11 0.06
N VAL A 206 -12.08 -23.24 0.51
CA VAL A 206 -11.79 -21.82 0.75
C VAL A 206 -10.65 -21.65 1.76
N ARG A 207 -10.69 -22.38 2.87
CA ARG A 207 -9.63 -22.36 3.89
C ARG A 207 -8.30 -22.90 3.37
N GLN A 208 -8.32 -23.93 2.55
CA GLN A 208 -7.10 -24.48 1.94
C GLN A 208 -6.39 -23.45 1.06
N GLU A 209 -7.14 -22.65 0.27
CA GLU A 209 -6.58 -21.59 -0.56
C GLU A 209 -5.97 -20.46 0.30
N GLU A 210 -6.60 -20.12 1.44
CA GLU A 210 -6.04 -19.17 2.41
C GLU A 210 -4.72 -19.67 3.00
N GLU A 211 -4.70 -20.89 3.50
CA GLU A 211 -3.50 -21.48 4.08
C GLU A 211 -2.32 -21.50 3.12
N ARG A 212 -2.56 -21.70 1.82
CA ARG A 212 -1.51 -21.64 0.79
C ARG A 212 -0.82 -20.29 0.74
N ILE A 213 -1.54 -19.21 1.05
CA ILE A 213 -1.02 -17.85 1.05
C ILE A 213 -0.30 -17.56 2.37
N ILE A 214 -0.94 -17.87 3.50
CA ILE A 214 -0.38 -17.64 4.83
C ILE A 214 0.97 -18.38 5.00
N LYS A 215 1.07 -19.61 4.52
CA LYS A 215 2.31 -20.42 4.57
C LYS A 215 3.49 -19.78 3.82
N ARG A 216 3.24 -18.83 2.94
CA ARG A 216 4.28 -18.09 2.18
C ARG A 216 4.69 -16.78 2.83
N GLU A 217 4.08 -16.40 3.94
CA GLU A 217 4.34 -15.12 4.60
C GLU A 217 5.76 -15.05 5.16
N LEU A 218 6.46 -14.00 4.75
CA LEU A 218 7.74 -13.64 5.32
C LEU A 218 7.52 -12.92 6.65
N GLN A 219 8.22 -13.33 7.68
CA GLN A 219 8.08 -12.79 9.04
C GLN A 219 8.63 -11.37 9.19
N SER A 220 9.53 -10.95 8.32
CA SER A 220 10.16 -9.64 8.39
C SER A 220 9.89 -8.81 7.15
N THR A 221 9.43 -7.58 7.34
CA THR A 221 9.22 -6.57 6.29
C THR A 221 10.52 -5.96 5.76
N ALA A 222 11.68 -6.29 6.37
CA ALA A 222 12.95 -5.66 6.08
C ALA A 222 13.35 -5.67 4.60
N SER A 223 13.03 -6.74 3.87
CA SER A 223 13.37 -6.85 2.45
C SER A 223 12.62 -5.85 1.59
N ILE A 224 11.33 -5.67 1.82
CA ILE A 224 10.50 -4.72 1.07
C ILE A 224 10.74 -3.29 1.53
N ALA A 225 10.90 -3.04 2.82
CA ALA A 225 11.21 -1.72 3.35
C ALA A 225 12.54 -1.18 2.78
N LYS A 226 13.56 -2.03 2.63
CA LYS A 226 14.80 -1.68 1.92
C LYS A 226 14.56 -1.28 0.47
N GLN A 227 13.61 -1.92 -0.24
CA GLN A 227 13.28 -1.54 -1.62
C GLN A 227 12.58 -0.18 -1.68
N VAL A 228 11.69 0.13 -0.72
CA VAL A 228 11.03 1.45 -0.64
C VAL A 228 12.06 2.54 -0.36
N VAL A 229 12.94 2.36 0.64
CA VAL A 229 14.03 3.30 0.93
C VAL A 229 14.89 3.53 -0.32
N LYS A 230 15.25 2.46 -1.03
CA LYS A 230 16.00 2.56 -2.28
C LYS A 230 15.25 3.33 -3.37
N ALA A 231 13.93 3.19 -3.45
CA ALA A 231 13.10 3.95 -4.38
C ALA A 231 13.08 5.45 -4.01
N VAL A 232 13.09 5.78 -2.72
CA VAL A 232 13.19 7.15 -2.22
C VAL A 232 14.55 7.80 -2.55
N GLU A 233 15.65 7.10 -2.33
CA GLU A 233 16.99 7.69 -2.34
C GLU A 233 17.73 7.59 -3.67
N ALA A 234 17.36 6.67 -4.57
CA ALA A 234 18.09 6.48 -5.81
C ALA A 234 18.08 7.76 -6.68
N GLN A 235 19.24 8.19 -7.17
CA GLN A 235 19.34 9.33 -8.11
C GLN A 235 18.50 9.09 -9.38
N ARG A 236 18.52 7.87 -9.89
CA ARG A 236 17.68 7.42 -11.01
C ARG A 236 16.87 6.20 -10.59
N PRO A 237 15.68 6.42 -10.01
CA PRO A 237 14.88 5.32 -9.50
C PRO A 237 14.38 4.41 -10.64
N LYS A 238 14.30 3.12 -10.34
CA LYS A 238 13.63 2.17 -11.22
C LYS A 238 12.11 2.43 -11.22
N ARG A 239 11.46 2.10 -12.31
CA ARG A 239 9.99 2.21 -12.43
C ARG A 239 9.24 1.25 -11.49
N ARG A 240 9.90 0.14 -11.10
CA ARG A 240 9.35 -0.91 -10.23
C ARG A 240 10.41 -1.47 -9.29
N TYR A 241 9.98 -1.71 -8.06
CA TYR A 241 10.73 -2.45 -7.05
C TYR A 241 9.88 -3.61 -6.54
N VAL A 242 10.50 -4.76 -6.28
CA VAL A 242 9.82 -5.98 -5.83
C VAL A 242 10.63 -6.63 -4.71
N ALA A 243 9.94 -7.16 -3.73
CA ALA A 243 10.52 -8.08 -2.74
C ALA A 243 9.42 -9.01 -2.19
N PRO A 244 9.75 -10.29 -1.99
CA PRO A 244 11.00 -10.94 -2.34
C PRO A 244 11.15 -11.11 -3.87
N LYS A 245 12.36 -11.10 -4.37
CA LYS A 245 12.61 -11.13 -5.82
C LYS A 245 12.21 -12.47 -6.47
N TRP A 246 12.26 -13.56 -5.73
CA TRP A 246 11.91 -14.87 -6.28
C TRP A 246 10.44 -14.97 -6.71
N GLU A 247 9.52 -14.28 -6.02
CA GLU A 247 8.11 -14.21 -6.44
C GLU A 247 7.96 -13.58 -7.84
N TRP A 248 8.78 -12.56 -8.14
CA TRP A 248 8.77 -11.93 -9.46
C TRP A 248 9.31 -12.84 -10.56
N ILE A 249 10.34 -13.64 -10.25
CA ILE A 249 10.96 -14.57 -11.22
C ILE A 249 10.00 -15.70 -11.58
N THR A 250 9.19 -16.16 -10.63
CA THR A 250 8.21 -17.24 -10.85
C THR A 250 6.91 -16.76 -11.52
N LEU A 251 6.70 -15.45 -11.62
CA LEU A 251 5.49 -14.81 -12.16
C LEU A 251 5.08 -15.29 -13.57
N PRO A 252 5.99 -15.47 -14.55
CA PRO A 252 5.63 -15.98 -15.87
C PRO A 252 4.99 -17.36 -15.83
N LEU A 253 5.41 -18.22 -14.88
CA LEU A 253 4.83 -19.55 -14.69
C LEU A 253 3.38 -19.44 -14.20
N PHE A 254 3.11 -18.61 -13.20
CA PHE A 254 1.75 -18.39 -12.69
C PHE A 254 0.81 -17.78 -13.75
N ARG A 255 1.30 -16.91 -14.63
CA ARG A 255 0.48 -16.34 -15.72
C ARG A 255 0.16 -17.33 -16.83
N ARG A 256 0.94 -18.40 -16.97
CA ARG A 256 0.79 -19.40 -18.04
C ARG A 256 -0.08 -20.58 -17.62
N PHE A 257 -0.15 -20.87 -16.32
CA PHE A 257 -0.78 -22.07 -15.75
C PHE A 257 -1.87 -21.78 -14.71
N GLY A 258 -2.20 -20.48 -14.47
CA GLY A 258 -3.21 -20.03 -13.50
C GLY A 258 -4.56 -19.69 -14.13
#